data_21d7667760f996a035fbad175620bbac
#
_entry.id   21d7667760f996a035fbad175620bbac
#
_cell.length_a   1.000
_cell.length_b   1.000
_cell.length_c   1.000
_cell.angle_alpha   90.00
_cell.angle_beta   90.00
_cell.angle_gamma   90.00
#
_symmetry.space_group_name_H-M   'P 1'
#
loop_
_entity.id
_entity.type
_entity.pdbx_description
1 polymer ?
#
loop_
_entity_poly.entity_id
_entity_poly.type
_entity_poly.pdbx_seq_one_letter_code
_entity_poly.pdbx_strand_id
1 'polypeptide(L)'
;MSWARDEFGTIQLGDRRLNKRAVLLAERLGQQPEASIPGACGNWAETAAAYRFLSHNQVGWEEILTAHAQASQARIQEHAVVLCLQDTTELDYNGQAMSGLGPLSYEAQRGLYLHPTYVVSPEREPLGVTNAWTWAREFKKGDTPRGGILESVRWVESYERIA
;
A
#
# COMPACT_ATOMS: atom_id res chain seq x y z
N MET A 1 5.48 23.57 5.13
CA MET A 1 5.34 22.66 3.97
C MET A 1 4.26 21.65 4.33
N SER A 2 3.59 21.02 3.36
CA SER A 2 2.54 20.01 3.63
C SER A 2 3.22 18.67 3.80
N TRP A 3 2.83 17.89 4.82
CA TRP A 3 3.35 16.54 5.07
C TRP A 3 3.28 15.65 3.82
N ALA A 4 2.20 15.75 3.06
CA ALA A 4 2.04 14.94 1.84
C ALA A 4 3.05 15.32 0.74
N ARG A 5 3.53 16.56 0.73
CA ARG A 5 4.61 16.98 -0.17
C ARG A 5 5.96 16.46 0.31
N ASP A 6 6.19 16.45 1.61
CA ASP A 6 7.43 15.94 2.18
C ASP A 6 7.51 14.41 1.98
N GLU A 7 6.37 13.72 2.03
CA GLU A 7 6.27 12.28 1.86
C GLU A 7 6.26 11.82 0.39
N PHE A 8 5.51 12.49 -0.48
CA PHE A 8 5.26 12.07 -1.86
C PHE A 8 5.82 13.02 -2.92
N GLY A 9 6.61 14.01 -2.52
CA GLY A 9 7.13 15.02 -3.46
C GLY A 9 8.11 14.46 -4.50
N THR A 10 8.72 13.32 -4.23
CA THR A 10 9.64 12.61 -5.14
C THR A 10 8.95 11.68 -6.14
N ILE A 11 7.63 11.52 -6.06
CA ILE A 11 6.87 10.59 -6.91
C ILE A 11 7.07 10.85 -8.41
N GLN A 12 7.25 9.78 -9.17
CA GLN A 12 7.52 9.81 -10.61
C GLN A 12 6.50 8.94 -11.37
N LEU A 13 5.39 9.56 -11.78
CA LEU A 13 4.32 8.90 -12.54
C LEU A 13 4.36 9.24 -14.04
N GLY A 14 5.47 9.82 -14.52
CA GLY A 14 5.62 10.17 -15.93
C GLY A 14 4.89 11.46 -16.37
N ASP A 15 3.95 11.98 -15.60
CA ASP A 15 3.24 13.24 -15.85
C ASP A 15 3.21 14.10 -14.58
N ARG A 16 3.68 15.36 -14.69
CA ARG A 16 3.68 16.32 -13.57
C ARG A 16 2.30 16.57 -12.98
N ARG A 17 1.23 16.43 -13.77
CA ARG A 17 -0.16 16.58 -13.28
C ARG A 17 -0.56 15.41 -12.40
N LEU A 18 -0.14 14.19 -12.76
CA LEU A 18 -0.33 13.01 -11.92
C LEU A 18 0.46 13.13 -10.61
N ASN A 19 1.72 13.55 -10.67
CA ASN A 19 2.53 13.77 -9.47
C ASN A 19 1.87 14.78 -8.50
N LYS A 20 1.41 15.93 -9.02
CA LYS A 20 0.67 16.91 -8.22
C LYS A 20 -0.63 16.36 -7.65
N ARG A 21 -1.33 15.52 -8.42
CA ARG A 21 -2.58 14.90 -7.99
C ARG A 21 -2.35 13.88 -6.89
N ALA A 22 -1.29 13.09 -6.96
CA ALA A 22 -0.89 12.16 -5.90
C ALA A 22 -0.72 12.88 -4.56
N VAL A 23 0.08 13.95 -4.54
CA VAL A 23 0.32 14.75 -3.33
C VAL A 23 -0.98 15.37 -2.79
N LEU A 24 -1.82 15.94 -3.67
CA LEU A 24 -3.09 16.53 -3.24
C LEU A 24 -4.04 15.47 -2.67
N LEU A 25 -4.14 14.31 -3.31
CA LEU A 25 -5.01 13.24 -2.83
C LEU A 25 -4.51 12.68 -1.49
N ALA A 26 -3.20 12.49 -1.34
CA ALA A 26 -2.59 12.08 -0.07
C ALA A 26 -2.92 13.09 1.04
N GLU A 27 -2.79 14.40 0.77
CA GLU A 27 -3.16 15.45 1.73
C GLU A 27 -4.64 15.38 2.15
N ARG A 28 -5.55 15.16 1.20
CA ARG A 28 -6.99 15.07 1.47
C ARG A 28 -7.33 13.86 2.32
N LEU A 29 -6.80 12.68 1.94
CA LEU A 29 -7.04 11.44 2.68
C LEU A 29 -6.40 11.47 4.07
N GLY A 30 -5.19 12.04 4.20
CA GLY A 30 -4.53 12.16 5.50
C GLY A 30 -5.21 13.15 6.45
N GLN A 31 -5.87 14.18 5.94
CA GLN A 31 -6.69 15.08 6.76
C GLN A 31 -7.99 14.43 7.25
N GLN A 32 -8.49 13.42 6.56
CA GLN A 32 -9.73 12.71 6.89
C GLN A 32 -9.57 11.19 6.63
N PRO A 33 -8.75 10.50 7.43
CA PRO A 33 -8.34 9.11 7.16
C PRO A 33 -9.48 8.11 7.20
N GLU A 34 -10.56 8.41 7.90
CA GLU A 34 -11.75 7.56 8.00
C GLU A 34 -12.82 7.89 6.94
N ALA A 35 -12.61 8.97 6.16
CA ALA A 35 -13.58 9.38 5.16
C ALA A 35 -13.44 8.54 3.87
N SER A 36 -14.54 8.37 3.16
CA SER A 36 -14.51 7.89 1.78
C SER A 36 -13.81 8.92 0.87
N ILE A 37 -13.37 8.50 -0.33
CA ILE A 37 -12.76 9.42 -1.30
C ILE A 37 -13.64 10.65 -1.56
N PRO A 38 -14.97 10.52 -1.82
CA PRO A 38 -15.84 11.69 -1.92
C PRO A 38 -15.90 12.54 -0.65
N GLY A 39 -15.84 11.92 0.52
CA GLY A 39 -15.86 12.62 1.81
C GLY A 39 -14.59 13.40 2.07
N ALA A 40 -13.42 12.88 1.69
CA ALA A 40 -12.14 13.55 1.86
C ALA A 40 -11.90 14.67 0.83
N CYS A 41 -12.51 14.57 -0.36
CA CYS A 41 -12.38 15.58 -1.41
C CYS A 41 -13.27 16.81 -1.12
N GLY A 42 -12.76 18.00 -1.43
CA GLY A 42 -13.45 19.26 -1.15
C GLY A 42 -14.69 19.54 -2.02
N ASN A 43 -14.83 18.85 -3.16
CA ASN A 43 -15.94 19.03 -4.10
C ASN A 43 -15.99 17.90 -5.13
N TRP A 44 -17.07 17.90 -5.95
CA TRP A 44 -17.27 16.90 -6.99
C TRP A 44 -16.15 16.86 -8.05
N ALA A 45 -15.58 17.99 -8.40
CA ALA A 45 -14.49 18.04 -9.39
C ALA A 45 -13.22 17.38 -8.86
N GLU A 46 -12.89 17.57 -7.58
CA GLU A 46 -11.79 16.85 -6.90
C GLU A 46 -12.07 15.35 -6.82
N THR A 47 -13.27 14.96 -6.43
CA THR A 47 -13.70 13.56 -6.37
C THR A 47 -13.55 12.87 -7.72
N ALA A 48 -14.08 13.46 -8.79
CA ALA A 48 -13.93 12.91 -10.13
C ALA A 48 -12.47 12.85 -10.59
N ALA A 49 -11.64 13.81 -10.18
CA ALA A 49 -10.22 13.81 -10.47
C ALA A 49 -9.45 12.76 -9.67
N ALA A 50 -9.87 12.47 -8.42
CA ALA A 50 -9.31 11.39 -7.62
C ALA A 50 -9.60 10.01 -8.23
N TYR A 51 -10.82 9.75 -8.64
CA TYR A 51 -11.15 8.49 -9.32
C TYR A 51 -10.43 8.33 -10.66
N ARG A 52 -10.32 9.39 -11.47
CA ARG A 52 -9.51 9.33 -12.71
C ARG A 52 -8.03 9.09 -12.43
N PHE A 53 -7.49 9.61 -11.34
CA PHE A 53 -6.12 9.34 -10.92
C PHE A 53 -5.95 7.87 -10.54
N LEU A 54 -6.79 7.35 -9.66
CA LEU A 54 -6.71 5.97 -9.17
C LEU A 54 -6.96 4.91 -10.27
N SER A 55 -7.70 5.26 -11.33
CA SER A 55 -7.94 4.39 -12.48
C SER A 55 -6.98 4.62 -13.65
N HIS A 56 -5.98 5.49 -13.49
CA HIS A 56 -5.06 5.83 -14.57
C HIS A 56 -3.99 4.75 -14.70
N ASN A 57 -3.75 4.25 -15.91
CA ASN A 57 -2.84 3.14 -16.19
C ASN A 57 -1.35 3.40 -15.89
N GLN A 58 -0.96 4.67 -15.71
CA GLN A 58 0.39 5.05 -15.26
C GLN A 58 0.50 5.21 -13.73
N VAL A 59 -0.58 4.98 -12.99
CA VAL A 59 -0.59 5.09 -11.54
C VAL A 59 -0.62 3.68 -10.97
N GLY A 60 0.56 3.18 -10.63
CA GLY A 60 0.73 1.94 -9.88
C GLY A 60 0.87 2.22 -8.38
N TRP A 61 0.53 1.25 -7.57
CA TRP A 61 0.74 1.34 -6.12
C TRP A 61 2.24 1.27 -5.78
N GLU A 62 3.04 0.61 -6.61
CA GLU A 62 4.49 0.47 -6.45
C GLU A 62 5.20 1.82 -6.53
N GLU A 63 4.83 2.68 -7.48
CA GLU A 63 5.40 4.02 -7.61
C GLU A 63 5.02 4.90 -6.42
N ILE A 64 3.81 4.75 -5.90
CA ILE A 64 3.36 5.47 -4.69
C ILE A 64 4.14 4.97 -3.48
N LEU A 65 4.28 3.65 -3.31
CA LEU A 65 5.05 3.06 -2.22
C LEU A 65 6.53 3.44 -2.32
N THR A 66 7.10 3.50 -3.51
CA THR A 66 8.51 3.88 -3.71
C THR A 66 8.79 5.29 -3.18
N ALA A 67 7.93 6.26 -3.46
CA ALA A 67 8.08 7.62 -2.94
C ALA A 67 8.00 7.65 -1.40
N HIS A 68 7.03 6.94 -0.82
CA HIS A 68 6.88 6.79 0.63
C HIS A 68 8.10 6.08 1.26
N ALA A 69 8.58 5.00 0.65
CA ALA A 69 9.75 4.26 1.14
C ALA A 69 11.02 5.11 1.14
N GLN A 70 11.20 5.99 0.14
CA GLN A 70 12.32 6.95 0.11
C GLN A 70 12.25 7.94 1.29
N ALA A 71 11.08 8.50 1.58
CA ALA A 71 10.88 9.37 2.72
C ALA A 71 11.06 8.62 4.05
N SER A 72 10.58 7.38 4.13
CA SER A 72 10.78 6.48 5.28
C SER A 72 12.26 6.18 5.49
N GLN A 73 13.01 5.91 4.43
CA GLN A 73 14.45 5.64 4.51
C GLN A 73 15.24 6.84 5.07
N ALA A 74 14.86 8.05 4.72
CA ALA A 74 15.49 9.25 5.29
C ALA A 74 15.28 9.32 6.81
N ARG A 75 14.07 9.04 7.30
CA ARG A 75 13.78 8.97 8.74
C ARG A 75 14.52 7.82 9.44
N ILE A 76 14.56 6.64 8.81
CA ILE A 76 15.27 5.46 9.35
C ILE A 76 16.76 5.76 9.58
N GLN A 77 17.40 6.49 8.67
CA GLN A 77 18.84 6.83 8.78
C GLN A 77 19.17 7.74 9.96
N GLU A 78 18.19 8.38 10.57
CA GLU A 78 18.38 9.21 11.77
C GLU A 78 18.44 8.37 13.05
N HIS A 79 18.17 7.05 12.98
CA HIS A 79 18.12 6.14 14.11
C HIS A 79 19.25 5.09 14.03
N ALA A 80 19.92 4.85 15.16
CA ALA A 80 20.96 3.82 15.27
C ALA A 80 20.35 2.39 15.25
N VAL A 81 19.10 2.25 15.68
CA VAL A 81 18.35 0.98 15.71
C VAL A 81 16.91 1.27 15.33
N VAL A 82 16.35 0.41 14.50
CA VAL A 82 14.91 0.41 14.16
C VAL A 82 14.34 -0.99 14.26
N LEU A 83 13.04 -1.10 14.44
CA LEU A 83 12.30 -2.36 14.47
C LEU A 83 11.49 -2.49 13.18
N CYS A 84 11.74 -3.55 12.43
CA CYS A 84 11.00 -3.88 11.20
C CYS A 84 9.90 -4.89 11.56
N LEU A 85 8.67 -4.42 11.60
CA LEU A 85 7.49 -5.22 11.92
C LEU A 85 6.89 -5.75 10.62
N GLN A 86 6.67 -7.07 10.58
CA GLN A 86 6.07 -7.73 9.45
C GLN A 86 4.83 -8.50 9.91
N ASP A 87 3.77 -8.40 9.16
CA ASP A 87 2.57 -9.21 9.38
C ASP A 87 1.76 -9.29 8.10
N THR A 88 0.98 -10.37 7.96
CA THR A 88 0.10 -10.55 6.81
C THR A 88 -1.34 -10.24 7.21
N THR A 89 -1.98 -9.33 6.50
CA THR A 89 -3.39 -9.01 6.69
C THR A 89 -4.22 -9.38 5.47
N GLU A 90 -5.50 -9.59 5.68
CA GLU A 90 -6.47 -9.86 4.63
C GLU A 90 -7.19 -8.58 4.24
N LEU A 91 -7.28 -8.34 2.93
CA LEU A 91 -8.12 -7.31 2.34
C LEU A 91 -9.37 -7.97 1.78
N ASP A 92 -10.46 -7.91 2.54
CA ASP A 92 -11.73 -8.52 2.17
C ASP A 92 -12.49 -7.65 1.16
N TYR A 93 -12.63 -8.17 -0.05
CA TYR A 93 -13.43 -7.58 -1.14
C TYR A 93 -14.66 -8.43 -1.47
N ASN A 94 -15.13 -9.21 -0.51
CA ASN A 94 -16.29 -10.08 -0.71
C ASN A 94 -17.52 -9.25 -1.15
N GLY A 95 -18.23 -9.75 -2.16
CA GLY A 95 -19.36 -9.04 -2.75
C GLY A 95 -19.00 -7.94 -3.76
N GLN A 96 -17.71 -7.66 -3.98
CA GLN A 96 -17.26 -6.72 -5.00
C GLN A 96 -17.07 -7.44 -6.34
N ALA A 97 -17.51 -6.79 -7.43
CA ALA A 97 -17.33 -7.30 -8.80
C ALA A 97 -15.90 -6.96 -9.31
N MET A 98 -14.90 -7.59 -8.71
CA MET A 98 -13.49 -7.42 -9.08
C MET A 98 -12.90 -8.72 -9.61
N SER A 99 -12.06 -8.63 -10.64
CA SER A 99 -11.24 -9.74 -11.13
C SER A 99 -9.93 -9.87 -10.33
N GLY A 100 -9.31 -11.05 -10.37
CA GLY A 100 -8.01 -11.28 -9.75
C GLY A 100 -8.06 -11.52 -8.24
N LEU A 101 -9.24 -11.59 -7.63
CA LEU A 101 -9.38 -11.94 -6.21
C LEU A 101 -9.24 -13.45 -6.00
N GLY A 102 -8.65 -13.85 -4.88
CA GLY A 102 -8.52 -15.22 -4.43
C GLY A 102 -9.32 -15.50 -3.14
N PRO A 103 -9.36 -16.77 -2.69
CA PRO A 103 -9.95 -17.13 -1.43
C PRO A 103 -9.11 -16.60 -0.27
N LEU A 104 -9.78 -16.09 0.76
CA LEU A 104 -9.16 -15.70 2.03
C LEU A 104 -9.05 -16.90 2.97
N SER A 105 -8.71 -16.70 4.23
CA SER A 105 -8.63 -17.75 5.24
C SER A 105 -9.99 -18.43 5.42
N TYR A 106 -11.08 -17.66 5.42
CA TYR A 106 -12.40 -18.20 5.20
C TYR A 106 -12.65 -18.34 3.70
N GLU A 107 -12.62 -19.58 3.20
CA GLU A 107 -12.60 -19.89 1.76
C GLU A 107 -13.81 -19.39 0.95
N ALA A 108 -14.91 -19.02 1.61
CA ALA A 108 -16.07 -18.41 0.95
C ALA A 108 -15.84 -16.92 0.62
N GLN A 109 -14.95 -16.25 1.33
CA GLN A 109 -14.62 -14.84 1.09
C GLN A 109 -13.58 -14.68 -0.03
N ARG A 110 -13.63 -13.53 -0.66
CA ARG A 110 -12.74 -13.16 -1.79
C ARG A 110 -11.99 -11.89 -1.47
N GLY A 111 -10.68 -11.92 -1.72
CA GLY A 111 -9.84 -10.77 -1.43
C GLY A 111 -8.40 -10.96 -1.86
N LEU A 112 -7.55 -10.15 -1.27
CA LEU A 112 -6.11 -10.15 -1.42
C LEU A 112 -5.45 -10.27 -0.06
N TYR A 113 -4.21 -10.73 -0.04
CA TYR A 113 -3.32 -10.63 1.11
C TYR A 113 -2.40 -9.43 0.92
N LEU A 114 -2.13 -8.73 2.00
CA LEU A 114 -1.15 -7.65 2.08
C LEU A 114 -0.14 -7.98 3.19
N HIS A 115 1.14 -7.97 2.84
CA HIS A 115 2.26 -8.18 3.77
C HIS A 115 3.21 -7.00 3.72
N PRO A 116 3.03 -5.97 4.56
CA PRO A 116 3.92 -4.82 4.64
C PRO A 116 5.10 -5.09 5.57
N THR A 117 6.19 -4.36 5.35
CA THR A 117 7.22 -4.14 6.35
C THR A 117 7.06 -2.73 6.91
N TYR A 118 6.58 -2.64 8.13
CA TYR A 118 6.37 -1.39 8.85
C TYR A 118 7.51 -1.14 9.81
N VAL A 119 8.14 0.02 9.72
CA VAL A 119 9.33 0.36 10.51
C VAL A 119 8.97 1.36 11.59
N VAL A 120 9.43 1.10 12.80
CA VAL A 120 9.26 1.96 13.98
C VAL A 120 10.58 2.14 14.71
N SER A 121 10.72 3.25 15.44
CA SER A 121 11.82 3.43 16.40
C SER A 121 11.62 2.54 17.65
N PRO A 122 12.65 2.34 18.50
CA PRO A 122 12.50 1.66 19.79
C PRO A 122 11.49 2.37 20.72
N GLU A 123 11.30 3.65 20.53
CA GLU A 123 10.32 4.50 21.28
C GLU A 123 8.90 4.38 20.70
N ARG A 124 8.71 3.53 19.66
CA ARG A 124 7.45 3.29 18.95
C ARG A 124 6.99 4.44 18.05
N GLU A 125 7.90 5.30 17.62
CA GLU A 125 7.58 6.31 16.62
C GLU A 125 7.48 5.66 15.24
N PRO A 126 6.40 5.91 14.47
CA PRO A 126 6.24 5.37 13.14
C PRO A 126 7.21 6.02 12.14
N LEU A 127 8.06 5.24 11.51
CA LEU A 127 9.02 5.71 10.51
C LEU A 127 8.51 5.49 9.08
N GLY A 128 7.61 4.52 8.87
CA GLY A 128 6.93 4.29 7.61
C GLY A 128 6.94 2.85 7.14
N VAL A 129 6.48 2.63 5.91
CA VAL A 129 6.46 1.32 5.23
C VAL A 129 7.54 1.30 4.18
N THR A 130 8.49 0.37 4.27
CA THR A 130 9.62 0.28 3.34
C THR A 130 9.33 -0.62 2.15
N ASN A 131 8.55 -1.66 2.34
CA ASN A 131 8.07 -2.50 1.26
C ASN A 131 6.70 -3.12 1.59
N ALA A 132 6.03 -3.63 0.58
CA ALA A 132 4.80 -4.39 0.74
C ALA A 132 4.66 -5.42 -0.38
N TRP A 133 3.98 -6.51 -0.06
CA TRP A 133 3.57 -7.53 -1.01
C TRP A 133 2.05 -7.61 -1.05
N THR A 134 1.48 -7.72 -2.23
CA THR A 134 0.06 -8.03 -2.42
C THR A 134 -0.08 -9.24 -3.31
N TRP A 135 -0.95 -10.17 -2.95
CA TRP A 135 -1.24 -11.34 -3.78
C TRP A 135 -2.64 -11.89 -3.52
N ALA A 136 -3.18 -12.59 -4.50
CA ALA A 136 -4.34 -13.43 -4.35
C ALA A 136 -3.91 -14.89 -4.20
N ARG A 137 -4.50 -15.64 -3.29
CA ARG A 137 -4.30 -17.10 -3.22
C ARG A 137 -4.97 -17.78 -4.42
N GLU A 138 -4.36 -18.85 -4.90
CA GLU A 138 -5.00 -19.71 -5.90
C GLU A 138 -6.12 -20.53 -5.28
N PHE A 139 -7.11 -20.86 -6.12
CA PHE A 139 -8.16 -21.78 -5.71
C PHE A 139 -7.61 -23.20 -5.59
N LYS A 140 -8.07 -23.95 -4.59
CA LYS A 140 -7.75 -25.38 -4.50
C LYS A 140 -8.33 -26.13 -5.70
N LYS A 141 -7.56 -27.07 -6.22
CA LYS A 141 -7.97 -28.01 -7.27
C LYS A 141 -8.12 -29.39 -6.64
N GLY A 142 -9.33 -29.72 -6.15
CA GLY A 142 -9.60 -30.95 -5.43
C GLY A 142 -8.79 -31.07 -4.14
N ASP A 143 -8.20 -32.24 -3.86
CA ASP A 143 -7.42 -32.52 -2.66
C ASP A 143 -5.94 -32.13 -2.76
N THR A 144 -5.52 -31.53 -3.90
CA THR A 144 -4.13 -31.08 -4.05
C THR A 144 -3.86 -29.84 -3.20
N PRO A 145 -2.63 -29.70 -2.63
CA PRO A 145 -2.22 -28.46 -1.99
C PRO A 145 -2.38 -27.27 -2.96
N ARG A 146 -2.66 -26.08 -2.40
CA ARG A 146 -2.69 -24.86 -3.23
C ARG A 146 -1.35 -24.64 -3.89
N GLY A 147 -1.37 -24.25 -5.16
CA GLY A 147 -0.21 -23.73 -5.85
C GLY A 147 0.18 -22.33 -5.36
N GLY A 148 1.25 -21.79 -5.94
CA GLY A 148 1.75 -20.46 -5.64
C GLY A 148 2.85 -20.44 -4.58
N ILE A 149 3.31 -19.24 -4.28
CA ILE A 149 4.40 -19.02 -3.29
C ILE A 149 3.82 -19.12 -1.88
N LEU A 150 4.47 -19.90 -1.03
CA LEU A 150 4.10 -20.03 0.38
C LEU A 150 4.24 -18.68 1.11
N GLU A 151 3.35 -18.42 2.05
CA GLU A 151 3.41 -17.18 2.85
C GLU A 151 4.74 -17.05 3.62
N SER A 152 5.27 -18.17 4.13
CA SER A 152 6.56 -18.18 4.80
C SER A 152 7.72 -17.69 3.94
N VAL A 153 7.65 -17.86 2.62
CA VAL A 153 8.65 -17.33 1.67
C VAL A 153 8.58 -15.80 1.62
N ARG A 154 7.38 -15.21 1.74
CA ARG A 154 7.20 -13.75 1.76
C ARG A 154 7.90 -13.09 2.95
N TRP A 155 7.90 -13.75 4.10
CA TRP A 155 8.64 -13.29 5.28
C TRP A 155 10.14 -13.23 5.03
N VAL A 156 10.69 -14.27 4.39
CA VAL A 156 12.12 -14.31 4.02
C VAL A 156 12.44 -13.25 2.96
N GLU A 157 11.66 -13.16 1.90
CA GLU A 157 11.84 -12.15 0.86
C GLU A 157 11.76 -10.71 1.41
N SER A 158 10.85 -10.46 2.36
CA SER A 158 10.75 -9.17 3.02
C SER A 158 11.99 -8.87 3.87
N TYR A 159 12.51 -9.86 4.59
CA TYR A 159 13.76 -9.72 5.35
C TYR A 159 14.94 -9.40 4.42
N GLU A 160 15.11 -10.16 3.34
CA GLU A 160 16.20 -9.97 2.38
C GLU A 160 16.20 -8.59 1.70
N ARG A 161 15.03 -7.95 1.60
CA ARG A 161 14.90 -6.60 1.02
C ARG A 161 15.33 -5.48 1.96
N ILE A 162 15.38 -5.72 3.25
CA ILE A 162 15.73 -4.71 4.27
C ILE A 162 17.09 -4.97 4.91
N ALA A 163 17.69 -6.14 4.72
CA ALA A 163 19.02 -6.48 5.17
C ALA A 163 20.09 -5.93 4.21
#